data_40636d5a0dcaf0287b54d31b4bc2ae5f
#
_entry.id   40636d5a0dcaf0287b54d31b4bc2ae5f
#
_cell.length_a   1.000
_cell.length_b   1.000
_cell.length_c   1.000
_cell.angle_alpha   90.00
_cell.angle_beta   90.00
_cell.angle_gamma   90.00
#
_symmetry.space_group_name_H-M   'P 1'
#
loop_
_entity.id
_entity.type
_entity.pdbx_description
1 polymer ?
#
loop_
_entity_poly.entity_id
_entity_poly.type
_entity_poly.pdbx_seq_one_letter_code
_entity_poly.pdbx_strand_id
1 'polypeptide(L)'
;MINRYRLTSTVYDRENESQKVLPEKRIFLSVEGNATEKEYFDGVSKNRETIGINAKVDVEVLRRGKRDTNSAPQQVLELLEEYIRLREQKEDDILKEISEQFKEQYSVEFIKQYLQDPNQIPKKQRNLFVTELKKIGYDINYRKYLRKYNQELDEFAVLIDRDMQTHSKDN
;
A
#
# COMPACT_ATOMS: atom_id res chain seq x y z
N MET A 1 -7.88 -18.84 -4.15
CA MET A 1 -6.67 -18.10 -4.51
C MET A 1 -6.34 -17.16 -3.36
N ILE A 2 -5.16 -17.29 -2.78
CA ILE A 2 -4.72 -16.43 -1.67
C ILE A 2 -4.33 -15.09 -2.29
N ASN A 3 -4.91 -14.00 -1.77
CA ASN A 3 -4.52 -12.66 -2.18
C ASN A 3 -3.06 -12.42 -1.72
N ARG A 4 -2.14 -12.29 -2.67
CA ARG A 4 -0.71 -12.16 -2.39
C ARG A 4 -0.31 -10.77 -1.90
N TYR A 5 -1.12 -9.77 -2.22
CA TYR A 5 -0.88 -8.38 -1.84
C TYR A 5 -2.04 -7.87 -1.01
N ARG A 6 -1.77 -7.43 0.19
CA ARG A 6 -2.76 -6.92 1.14
C ARG A 6 -3.04 -5.45 0.95
N LEU A 7 -2.02 -4.69 0.55
CA LEU A 7 -2.12 -3.27 0.29
C LEU A 7 -2.92 -2.99 -0.99
N THR A 8 -3.77 -1.97 -0.96
CA THR A 8 -4.62 -1.61 -2.10
C THR A 8 -4.57 -0.12 -2.38
N SER A 9 -4.56 0.22 -3.67
CA SER A 9 -4.64 1.59 -4.16
C SER A 9 -6.06 2.17 -4.17
N THR A 10 -7.10 1.33 -4.04
CA THR A 10 -8.49 1.81 -4.14
C THR A 10 -8.86 2.81 -3.06
N VAL A 11 -7.94 3.09 -2.18
CA VAL A 11 -8.14 3.92 -1.01
C VAL A 11 -7.40 5.24 -1.08
N TYR A 12 -6.48 5.39 -2.03
CA TYR A 12 -5.91 6.69 -2.32
C TYR A 12 -6.88 7.45 -3.22
N ASP A 13 -7.87 8.12 -2.60
CA ASP A 13 -8.64 9.14 -3.28
C ASP A 13 -7.64 10.16 -3.81
N ARG A 14 -7.54 10.23 -5.11
CA ARG A 14 -6.75 11.24 -5.82
C ARG A 14 -7.42 12.59 -5.63
N GLU A 15 -7.35 13.13 -4.45
CA GLU A 15 -7.56 14.55 -4.29
C GLU A 15 -6.48 15.24 -5.14
N ASN A 16 -6.92 16.09 -6.05
CA ASN A 16 -6.13 16.82 -7.04
C ASN A 16 -4.68 17.06 -6.61
N GLU A 17 -3.76 16.20 -7.05
CA GLU A 17 -2.33 16.24 -6.76
C GLU A 17 -1.67 17.53 -7.27
N SER A 18 -2.36 18.29 -8.14
CA SER A 18 -1.83 19.48 -8.81
C SER A 18 -1.70 20.72 -7.90
N GLN A 19 -2.19 20.69 -6.68
CA GLN A 19 -2.21 21.86 -5.78
C GLN A 19 -1.56 21.65 -4.42
N LYS A 20 -1.10 20.45 -4.07
CA LYS A 20 -0.45 20.21 -2.77
C LYS A 20 1.06 20.37 -2.90
N VAL A 21 1.63 21.24 -2.09
CA VAL A 21 3.07 21.23 -1.78
C VAL A 21 3.38 19.84 -1.20
N LEU A 22 4.31 19.12 -1.84
CA LEU A 22 4.72 17.81 -1.34
C LEU A 22 5.29 17.98 0.08
N PRO A 23 4.87 17.17 1.05
CA PRO A 23 5.45 17.23 2.38
C PRO A 23 6.93 16.84 2.30
N GLU A 24 7.76 17.48 3.12
CA GLU A 24 9.19 17.14 3.21
C GLU A 24 9.40 15.79 3.89
N LYS A 25 8.45 15.38 4.74
CA LYS A 25 8.52 14.15 5.51
C LYS A 25 7.14 13.50 5.58
N ARG A 26 7.08 12.21 5.36
CA ARG A 26 5.88 11.39 5.59
C ARG A 26 6.15 10.36 6.67
N ILE A 27 5.13 10.13 7.48
CA ILE A 27 5.12 9.06 8.48
C ILE A 27 4.06 8.06 8.06
N PHE A 28 4.50 6.86 7.72
CA PHE A 28 3.61 5.77 7.31
C PHE A 28 3.29 4.90 8.51
N LEU A 29 2.01 4.77 8.82
CA LEU A 29 1.51 4.01 9.97
C LEU A 29 0.83 2.73 9.53
N SER A 30 1.27 1.61 10.04
CA SER A 30 0.50 0.37 10.03
C SER A 30 -0.23 0.24 11.36
N VAL A 31 -1.55 0.04 11.31
CA VAL A 31 -2.44 0.07 12.48
C VAL A 31 -3.32 -1.18 12.53
N GLU A 32 -3.81 -1.53 13.72
CA GLU A 32 -4.66 -2.71 13.92
C GLU A 32 -6.05 -2.53 13.30
N GLY A 33 -6.66 -1.37 13.47
CA GLY A 33 -7.98 -1.08 12.95
C GLY A 33 -8.00 -0.62 11.49
N ASN A 34 -9.16 -0.74 10.87
CA ASN A 34 -9.34 -0.32 9.47
C ASN A 34 -10.10 0.99 9.31
N ALA A 35 -10.84 1.41 10.32
CA ALA A 35 -11.73 2.58 10.23
C ALA A 35 -11.39 3.66 11.26
N THR A 36 -11.42 3.33 12.54
CA THR A 36 -11.30 4.30 13.64
C THR A 36 -9.95 5.01 13.64
N GLU A 37 -8.86 4.24 13.55
CA GLU A 37 -7.50 4.81 13.54
C GLU A 37 -7.27 5.65 12.28
N LYS A 38 -7.81 5.19 11.15
CA LYS A 38 -7.76 5.95 9.92
C LYS A 38 -8.48 7.29 10.06
N GLU A 39 -9.73 7.28 10.54
CA GLU A 39 -10.52 8.50 10.75
C GLU A 39 -9.82 9.45 11.70
N TYR A 40 -9.20 8.93 12.76
CA TYR A 40 -8.40 9.71 13.70
C TYR A 40 -7.23 10.40 13.00
N PHE A 41 -6.39 9.65 12.29
CA PHE A 41 -5.21 10.21 11.62
C PHE A 41 -5.55 11.07 10.41
N ASP A 42 -6.63 10.79 9.69
CA ASP A 42 -7.17 11.69 8.67
C ASP A 42 -7.62 13.03 9.32
N GLY A 43 -8.21 12.96 10.52
CA GLY A 43 -8.55 14.13 11.33
C GLY A 43 -7.31 14.91 11.79
N VAL A 44 -6.26 14.23 12.23
CA VAL A 44 -4.96 14.82 12.57
C VAL A 44 -4.37 15.54 11.36
N SER A 45 -4.32 14.90 10.22
CA SER A 45 -3.79 15.49 8.96
C SER A 45 -4.57 16.72 8.51
N LYS A 46 -5.90 16.69 8.64
CA LYS A 46 -6.77 17.84 8.29
C LYS A 46 -6.60 19.04 9.22
N ASN A 47 -6.32 18.79 10.50
CA ASN A 47 -6.23 19.81 11.54
C ASN A 47 -4.78 20.10 11.98
N ARG A 48 -3.78 19.61 11.26
CA ARG A 48 -2.37 19.65 11.63
C ARG A 48 -1.87 21.02 12.04
N GLU A 49 -2.27 22.06 11.33
CA GLU A 49 -1.86 23.43 11.67
C GLU A 49 -2.45 23.90 13.01
N THR A 50 -3.71 23.56 13.28
CA THR A 50 -4.41 23.91 14.52
C THR A 50 -3.80 23.21 15.74
N ILE A 51 -3.32 21.98 15.56
CA ILE A 51 -2.70 21.19 16.66
C ILE A 51 -1.17 21.35 16.69
N GLY A 52 -0.60 22.28 15.91
CA GLY A 52 0.82 22.62 15.95
C GLY A 52 1.74 21.63 15.23
N ILE A 53 1.22 20.77 14.37
CA ILE A 53 2.04 19.90 13.53
C ILE A 53 2.53 20.71 12.32
N ASN A 54 3.86 20.64 12.07
CA ASN A 54 4.45 21.32 10.93
C ASN A 54 3.77 20.89 9.62
N ALA A 55 3.37 21.86 8.80
CA ALA A 55 2.75 21.64 7.49
C ALA A 55 3.58 20.77 6.54
N LYS A 56 4.88 20.63 6.78
CA LYS A 56 5.81 19.79 6.01
C LYS A 56 5.82 18.31 6.41
N VAL A 57 5.12 17.94 7.48
CA VAL A 57 4.97 16.54 7.93
C VAL A 57 3.57 16.06 7.59
N ASP A 58 3.47 14.92 6.93
CA ASP A 58 2.21 14.24 6.63
C ASP A 58 2.20 12.86 7.29
N VAL A 59 1.03 12.43 7.74
CA VAL A 59 0.84 11.12 8.36
C VAL A 59 -0.12 10.32 7.49
N GLU A 60 0.34 9.19 7.00
CA GLU A 60 -0.42 8.31 6.12
C GLU A 60 -0.62 6.94 6.76
N VAL A 61 -1.87 6.53 6.91
CA VAL A 61 -2.19 5.19 7.42
C VAL A 61 -2.22 4.19 6.27
N LEU A 62 -1.42 3.13 6.38
CA LEU A 62 -1.41 2.04 5.41
C LEU A 62 -2.77 1.34 5.38
N ARG A 63 -3.25 1.06 4.19
CA ARG A 63 -4.61 0.55 3.99
C ARG A 63 -4.61 -0.87 3.47
N ARG A 64 -5.41 -1.69 4.12
CA ARG A 64 -5.70 -3.07 3.73
C ARG A 64 -6.95 -3.12 2.84
N GLY A 65 -7.06 -4.18 2.03
CA GLY A 65 -8.28 -4.44 1.29
C GLY A 65 -9.47 -4.63 2.24
N LYS A 66 -10.69 -4.24 1.81
CA LYS A 66 -11.92 -4.32 2.63
C LYS A 66 -12.22 -5.71 3.21
N ARG A 67 -11.67 -6.78 2.61
CA ARG A 67 -11.85 -8.16 3.05
C ARG A 67 -10.70 -8.67 3.92
N ASP A 68 -9.67 -7.87 4.14
CA ASP A 68 -8.56 -8.22 5.00
C ASP A 68 -8.90 -7.84 6.45
N THR A 69 -9.22 -8.86 7.24
CA THR A 69 -9.57 -8.75 8.66
C THR A 69 -8.40 -9.04 9.58
N ASN A 70 -7.21 -9.24 9.03
CA ASN A 70 -6.01 -9.58 9.78
C ASN A 70 -5.48 -8.36 10.55
N SER A 71 -5.76 -8.31 11.84
CA SER A 71 -5.46 -7.19 12.73
C SER A 71 -4.54 -7.54 13.90
N ALA A 72 -4.14 -8.81 14.05
CA ALA A 72 -3.21 -9.19 15.11
C ALA A 72 -1.86 -8.44 14.95
N PRO A 73 -1.15 -8.12 16.04
CA PRO A 73 0.10 -7.34 16.03
C PRO A 73 1.13 -7.81 14.99
N GLN A 74 1.33 -9.11 14.88
CA GLN A 74 2.21 -9.69 13.87
C GLN A 74 1.77 -9.34 12.44
N GLN A 75 0.47 -9.37 12.18
CA GLN A 75 -0.10 -9.11 10.86
C GLN A 75 -0.05 -7.61 10.49
N VAL A 76 -0.07 -6.74 11.51
CA VAL A 76 0.13 -5.30 11.33
C VAL A 76 1.58 -5.00 10.94
N LEU A 77 2.54 -5.68 11.57
CA LEU A 77 3.95 -5.60 11.21
C LEU A 77 4.19 -6.12 9.77
N GLU A 78 3.65 -7.28 9.43
CA GLU A 78 3.75 -7.86 8.08
C GLU A 78 3.19 -6.93 6.99
N LEU A 79 2.15 -6.14 7.29
CA LEU A 79 1.63 -5.14 6.35
C LEU A 79 2.64 -4.02 6.11
N LEU A 80 3.31 -3.55 7.15
CA LEU A 80 4.36 -2.54 7.03
C LEU A 80 5.58 -3.07 6.27
N GLU A 81 6.00 -4.29 6.55
CA GLU A 81 7.09 -4.95 5.84
C GLU A 81 6.76 -5.15 4.35
N GLU A 82 5.50 -5.53 4.04
CA GLU A 82 5.03 -5.58 2.65
C GLU A 82 5.14 -4.21 1.99
N TYR A 83 4.72 -3.13 2.66
CA TYR A 83 4.79 -1.77 2.14
C TYR A 83 6.24 -1.37 1.82
N ILE A 84 7.16 -1.55 2.77
CA ILE A 84 8.58 -1.21 2.59
C ILE A 84 9.17 -2.02 1.43
N ARG A 85 8.95 -3.34 1.41
CA ARG A 85 9.41 -4.20 0.34
C ARG A 85 8.91 -3.76 -1.04
N LEU A 86 7.62 -3.43 -1.16
CA LEU A 86 7.02 -2.99 -2.42
C LEU A 86 7.58 -1.65 -2.90
N ARG A 87 7.90 -0.76 -1.96
CA ARG A 87 8.44 0.56 -2.23
C ARG A 87 9.88 0.51 -2.74
N GLU A 88 10.69 -0.39 -2.19
CA GLU A 88 12.10 -0.56 -2.52
C GLU A 88 12.33 -1.49 -3.73
N GLN A 89 11.33 -2.23 -4.13
CA GLN A 89 11.42 -3.23 -5.19
C GLN A 89 11.78 -2.61 -6.55
N LYS A 90 12.83 -3.12 -7.19
CA LYS A 90 13.28 -2.70 -8.52
C LYS A 90 12.35 -3.25 -9.63
N GLU A 91 12.44 -2.65 -10.83
CA GLU A 91 11.61 -3.09 -11.97
C GLU A 91 11.89 -4.53 -12.39
N ASP A 92 13.16 -4.92 -12.37
CA ASP A 92 13.56 -6.28 -12.73
C ASP A 92 13.04 -7.31 -11.73
N ASP A 93 12.98 -6.97 -10.45
CA ASP A 93 12.42 -7.84 -9.41
C ASP A 93 10.91 -8.01 -9.59
N ILE A 94 10.22 -6.92 -9.95
CA ILE A 94 8.78 -6.95 -10.26
C ILE A 94 8.54 -7.82 -11.50
N LEU A 95 9.32 -7.61 -12.56
CA LEU A 95 9.22 -8.39 -13.78
C LEU A 95 9.41 -9.89 -13.49
N LYS A 96 10.44 -10.23 -12.73
CA LYS A 96 10.73 -11.60 -12.33
C LYS A 96 9.57 -12.21 -11.54
N GLU A 97 9.08 -11.50 -10.53
CA GLU A 97 8.00 -11.97 -9.66
C GLU A 97 6.70 -12.21 -10.44
N ILE A 98 6.30 -11.27 -11.32
CA ILE A 98 5.09 -11.39 -12.12
C ILE A 98 5.26 -12.47 -13.22
N SER A 99 6.44 -12.56 -13.81
CA SER A 99 6.71 -13.58 -14.83
C SER A 99 6.66 -14.99 -14.26
N GLU A 100 7.20 -15.22 -13.07
CA GLU A 100 7.09 -16.52 -12.40
C GLU A 100 5.62 -16.87 -12.07
N GLN A 101 4.82 -15.89 -11.68
CA GLN A 101 3.41 -16.09 -11.34
C GLN A 101 2.56 -16.46 -12.56
N PHE A 102 2.89 -15.95 -13.73
CA PHE A 102 2.09 -16.08 -14.95
C PHE A 102 2.80 -16.81 -16.11
N LYS A 103 3.90 -17.50 -15.84
CA LYS A 103 4.76 -18.15 -16.82
C LYS A 103 4.04 -19.09 -17.80
N GLU A 104 2.93 -19.69 -17.39
CA GLU A 104 2.14 -20.60 -18.23
C GLU A 104 1.13 -19.89 -19.14
N GLN A 105 0.84 -18.62 -18.88
CA GLN A 105 -0.24 -17.87 -19.54
C GLN A 105 0.27 -16.73 -20.41
N TYR A 106 1.39 -16.10 -20.00
CA TYR A 106 1.93 -14.93 -20.68
C TYR A 106 3.45 -15.02 -20.82
N SER A 107 3.97 -14.53 -21.95
CA SER A 107 5.42 -14.46 -22.15
C SER A 107 6.04 -13.34 -21.31
N VAL A 108 7.33 -13.47 -21.00
CA VAL A 108 8.10 -12.45 -20.27
C VAL A 108 8.10 -11.12 -21.03
N GLU A 109 8.20 -11.18 -22.36
CA GLU A 109 8.16 -10.00 -23.24
C GLU A 109 6.84 -9.24 -23.12
N PHE A 110 5.72 -9.97 -23.09
CA PHE A 110 4.40 -9.36 -22.89
C PHE A 110 4.31 -8.65 -21.54
N ILE A 111 4.76 -9.33 -20.48
CA ILE A 111 4.74 -8.76 -19.12
C ILE A 111 5.64 -7.55 -19.04
N LYS A 112 6.84 -7.60 -19.59
CA LYS A 112 7.77 -6.48 -19.66
C LYS A 112 7.16 -5.28 -20.38
N GLN A 113 6.58 -5.50 -21.55
CA GLN A 113 5.91 -4.45 -22.31
C GLN A 113 4.74 -3.84 -21.52
N TYR A 114 3.95 -4.66 -20.84
CA TYR A 114 2.86 -4.18 -20.00
C TYR A 114 3.36 -3.31 -18.82
N LEU A 115 4.44 -3.70 -18.16
CA LEU A 115 5.01 -2.94 -17.04
C LEU A 115 5.59 -1.60 -17.50
N GLN A 116 6.20 -1.55 -18.70
CA GLN A 116 6.77 -0.35 -19.29
C GLN A 116 5.70 0.61 -19.83
N ASP A 117 4.88 0.15 -20.75
CA ASP A 117 3.80 0.94 -21.36
C ASP A 117 2.59 0.07 -21.72
N PRO A 118 1.58 0.00 -20.83
CA PRO A 118 0.38 -0.78 -21.08
C PRO A 118 -0.41 -0.38 -22.33
N ASN A 119 -0.20 0.83 -22.86
CA ASN A 119 -0.97 1.33 -24.01
C ASN A 119 -0.50 0.74 -25.33
N GLN A 120 0.71 0.18 -25.38
CA GLN A 120 1.22 -0.54 -26.54
C GLN A 120 0.58 -1.93 -26.74
N ILE A 121 -0.14 -2.41 -25.72
CA ILE A 121 -0.83 -3.71 -25.76
C ILE A 121 -2.30 -3.51 -26.18
N PRO A 122 -2.83 -4.36 -27.07
CA PRO A 122 -4.23 -4.30 -27.46
C PRO A 122 -5.16 -4.32 -26.24
N LYS A 123 -6.17 -3.46 -26.23
CA LYS A 123 -7.08 -3.24 -25.09
C LYS A 123 -7.67 -4.54 -24.51
N LYS A 124 -8.05 -5.47 -25.39
CA LYS A 124 -8.62 -6.78 -24.97
C LYS A 124 -7.63 -7.59 -24.13
N GLN A 125 -6.40 -7.74 -24.62
CA GLN A 125 -5.35 -8.50 -23.92
C GLN A 125 -4.95 -7.80 -22.61
N ARG A 126 -4.80 -6.47 -22.65
CA ARG A 126 -4.53 -5.66 -21.46
C ARG A 126 -5.59 -5.86 -20.38
N ASN A 127 -6.88 -5.81 -20.73
CA ASN A 127 -7.96 -5.98 -19.76
C ASN A 127 -7.99 -7.38 -19.15
N LEU A 128 -7.70 -8.41 -19.92
CA LEU A 128 -7.56 -9.78 -19.41
C LEU A 128 -6.42 -9.86 -18.41
N PHE A 129 -5.25 -9.35 -18.74
CA PHE A 129 -4.10 -9.39 -17.85
C PHE A 129 -4.33 -8.57 -16.56
N VAL A 130 -4.97 -7.39 -16.65
CA VAL A 130 -5.38 -6.61 -15.48
C VAL A 130 -6.30 -7.42 -14.55
N THR A 131 -7.21 -8.21 -15.13
CA THR A 131 -8.11 -9.06 -14.35
C THR A 131 -7.33 -10.14 -13.58
N GLU A 132 -6.35 -10.76 -14.24
CA GLU A 132 -5.48 -11.75 -13.60
C GLU A 132 -4.61 -11.12 -12.49
N LEU A 133 -4.02 -9.95 -12.74
CA LEU A 133 -3.28 -9.21 -11.72
C LEU A 133 -4.14 -8.88 -10.49
N LYS A 134 -5.38 -8.46 -10.70
CA LYS A 134 -6.33 -8.18 -9.60
C LYS A 134 -6.66 -9.42 -8.76
N LYS A 135 -6.69 -10.62 -9.36
CA LYS A 135 -6.92 -11.87 -8.62
C LYS A 135 -5.83 -12.15 -7.59
N ILE A 136 -4.60 -11.76 -7.87
CA ILE A 136 -3.48 -11.87 -6.92
C ILE A 136 -3.29 -10.61 -6.05
N GLY A 137 -4.15 -9.62 -6.21
CA GLY A 137 -4.08 -8.35 -5.48
C GLY A 137 -3.03 -7.37 -6.01
N TYR A 138 -2.44 -7.62 -7.17
CA TYR A 138 -1.45 -6.73 -7.76
C TYR A 138 -2.11 -5.49 -8.38
N ASP A 139 -1.67 -4.31 -7.97
CA ASP A 139 -2.11 -3.04 -8.53
C ASP A 139 -0.90 -2.24 -9.06
N ILE A 140 -0.81 -2.13 -10.38
CA ILE A 140 0.30 -1.43 -11.03
C ILE A 140 0.28 0.07 -10.77
N ASN A 141 -0.90 0.69 -10.62
CA ASN A 141 -0.99 2.12 -10.37
C ASN A 141 -0.50 2.43 -8.96
N TYR A 142 -0.83 1.56 -8.00
CA TYR A 142 -0.33 1.68 -6.64
C TYR A 142 1.21 1.55 -6.59
N ARG A 143 1.78 0.62 -7.35
CA ARG A 143 3.22 0.47 -7.46
C ARG A 143 3.90 1.71 -8.05
N LYS A 144 3.32 2.29 -9.10
CA LYS A 144 3.80 3.55 -9.68
C LYS A 144 3.72 4.71 -8.68
N TYR A 145 2.65 4.75 -7.90
CA TYR A 145 2.47 5.72 -6.82
C TYR A 145 3.58 5.58 -5.77
N LEU A 146 3.83 4.38 -5.26
CA LEU A 146 4.85 4.13 -4.24
C LEU A 146 6.24 4.63 -4.67
N ARG A 147 6.61 4.42 -5.93
CA ARG A 147 7.90 4.87 -6.46
C ARG A 147 8.01 6.38 -6.57
N LYS A 148 6.93 7.04 -7.01
CA LYS A 148 6.93 8.49 -7.24
C LYS A 148 7.14 9.29 -5.96
N TYR A 149 6.70 8.77 -4.83
CA TYR A 149 6.70 9.47 -3.54
C TYR A 149 7.69 8.88 -2.53
N ASN A 150 8.69 8.13 -2.99
CA ASN A 150 9.77 7.65 -2.14
C ASN A 150 10.72 8.80 -1.78
N GLN A 151 10.76 9.21 -0.51
CA GLN A 151 11.61 10.26 0.02
C GLN A 151 12.52 9.72 1.11
N GLU A 152 13.76 10.21 1.19
CA GLU A 152 14.76 9.74 2.16
C GLU A 152 14.38 10.02 3.63
N LEU A 153 13.55 11.05 3.86
CA LEU A 153 13.11 11.46 5.20
C LEU A 153 11.85 10.76 5.68
N ASP A 154 11.30 9.82 4.91
CA ASP A 154 10.11 9.10 5.31
C ASP A 154 10.37 8.17 6.49
N GLU A 155 9.45 8.14 7.43
CA GLU A 155 9.49 7.28 8.61
C GLU A 155 8.37 6.24 8.57
N PHE A 156 8.60 5.12 9.25
CA PHE A 156 7.68 3.99 9.32
C PHE A 156 7.41 3.63 10.76
N ALA A 157 6.15 3.43 11.12
CA ALA A 157 5.77 3.04 12.46
C ALA A 157 4.62 2.02 12.47
N VAL A 158 4.61 1.20 13.50
CA VAL A 158 3.51 0.28 13.82
C VAL A 158 2.81 0.81 15.06
N LEU A 159 1.49 0.94 14.98
CA LEU A 159 0.66 1.27 16.11
C LEU A 159 -0.16 0.05 16.51
N ILE A 160 0.14 -0.48 17.69
CA ILE A 160 -0.49 -1.65 18.27
C ILE A 160 -1.23 -1.21 19.53
N ASP A 161 -2.50 -1.56 19.62
CA ASP A 161 -3.26 -1.34 20.86
C ASP A 161 -2.75 -2.35 21.91
N ARG A 162 -2.35 -1.81 23.05
CA ARG A 162 -1.94 -2.62 24.18
C ARG A 162 -3.18 -3.05 24.98
N ASP A 163 -3.93 -3.99 24.46
CA ASP A 163 -4.93 -4.66 25.25
C ASP A 163 -4.24 -5.33 26.43
N MET A 164 -4.34 -4.70 27.57
CA MET A 164 -4.06 -5.34 28.84
C MET A 164 -5.19 -6.34 29.08
N GLN A 165 -5.16 -7.47 28.37
CA GLN A 165 -5.90 -8.64 28.83
C GLN A 165 -5.31 -9.03 30.17
N THR A 166 -5.89 -8.48 31.21
CA THR A 166 -5.81 -9.03 32.53
C THR A 166 -6.54 -10.37 32.45
N HIS A 167 -5.81 -11.41 32.08
CA HIS A 167 -6.23 -12.74 32.43
C HIS A 167 -6.22 -12.80 33.96
N SER A 168 -7.32 -12.43 34.58
CA SER A 168 -7.61 -12.87 35.92
C SER A 168 -7.68 -14.41 35.82
N LYS A 169 -6.60 -15.03 36.21
CA LYS A 169 -6.64 -16.45 36.58
C LYS A 169 -7.47 -16.50 37.84
N ASP A 170 -8.78 -16.65 37.65
CA ASP A 170 -9.64 -17.12 38.75
C ASP A 170 -9.28 -18.58 39.00
N ASN A 171 -8.80 -18.80 40.19
CA ASN A 171 -8.54 -20.11 40.79
C ASN A 171 -9.81 -20.97 40.87
#